data_e919379b4e2b580b5cd69541f89771da
#
_entry.id   e919379b4e2b580b5cd69541f89771da
#
_cell.length_a   1.000
_cell.length_b   1.000
_cell.length_c   1.000
_cell.angle_alpha   90.00
_cell.angle_beta   90.00
_cell.angle_gamma   90.00
#
_symmetry.space_group_name_H-M   'P 1'
#
loop_
_entity.id
_entity.type
_entity.pdbx_description
1 polymer ?
#
loop_
_entity_poly.entity_id
_entity_poly.type
_entity_poly.pdbx_seq_one_letter_code
_entity_poly.pdbx_strand_id
1 'polypeptide(L)'
;MILSRKWANDYVDLTDIDNKTFCDEMTLSGSKVEGYEVEGSDIENVVVGQVLSMEKHPDSDHLWVCQVSVGDDQPLQIVTGAQNLKPMDIVPVALVGATVINRKDHKLEKIKKGKLRGVASAGMLCSFDELGLTQNDFPYACADGIFVLGDDCDKTLGMDIHTAIG
;
A
#
# COMPACT_ATOMS: atom_id res chain seq x y z
N MET A 1 23.43 12.10 -8.18
CA MET A 1 22.82 12.52 -6.89
C MET A 1 21.31 12.34 -7.01
N ILE A 2 20.69 11.75 -6.03
CA ILE A 2 19.23 11.58 -5.96
C ILE A 2 18.71 12.53 -4.88
N LEU A 3 17.68 13.29 -5.17
CA LEU A 3 16.99 14.17 -4.23
C LEU A 3 15.56 13.66 -4.04
N SER A 4 15.18 13.36 -2.79
CA SER A 4 13.80 13.07 -2.44
C SER A 4 13.00 14.37 -2.33
N ARG A 5 11.95 14.52 -3.12
CA ARG A 5 11.06 15.68 -3.07
C ARG A 5 10.28 15.72 -1.75
N LYS A 6 9.87 14.57 -1.21
CA LYS A 6 9.22 14.46 0.10
C LYS A 6 10.13 15.02 1.20
N TRP A 7 11.39 14.61 1.23
CA TRP A 7 12.37 15.15 2.16
C TRP A 7 12.62 16.67 1.98
N ALA A 8 12.70 17.15 0.72
CA ALA A 8 12.86 18.57 0.46
C ALA A 8 11.68 19.41 0.94
N ASN A 9 10.47 18.85 0.89
CA ASN A 9 9.25 19.52 1.35
C ASN A 9 9.24 19.77 2.87
N ASP A 10 10.04 19.05 3.67
CA ASP A 10 10.20 19.29 5.10
C ASP A 10 10.91 20.63 5.39
N TYR A 11 11.63 21.15 4.41
CA TYR A 11 12.40 22.39 4.55
C TYR A 11 11.82 23.55 3.75
N VAL A 12 11.16 23.27 2.65
CA VAL A 12 10.58 24.25 1.73
C VAL A 12 9.25 23.74 1.23
N ASP A 13 8.19 24.50 1.40
CA ASP A 13 6.87 24.12 0.91
C ASP A 13 6.85 23.96 -0.61
N LEU A 14 6.68 22.71 -1.07
CA LEU A 14 6.63 22.31 -2.47
C LEU A 14 5.27 21.75 -2.88
N THR A 15 4.24 21.89 -2.01
CA THR A 15 2.92 21.26 -2.18
C THR A 15 2.23 21.68 -3.47
N ASP A 16 2.32 22.94 -3.85
CA ASP A 16 1.66 23.51 -5.02
C ASP A 16 2.49 23.46 -6.31
N ILE A 17 3.66 22.81 -6.26
CA ILE A 17 4.58 22.73 -7.41
C ILE A 17 4.50 21.31 -8.00
N ASP A 18 4.15 21.18 -9.27
CA ASP A 18 4.19 19.87 -9.93
C ASP A 18 5.64 19.40 -10.20
N ASN A 19 5.82 18.10 -10.45
CA ASN A 19 7.14 17.50 -10.62
C ASN A 19 7.92 18.08 -11.80
N LYS A 20 7.24 18.39 -12.90
CA LYS A 20 7.87 18.95 -14.09
C LYS A 20 8.41 20.36 -13.80
N THR A 21 7.58 21.23 -13.25
CA THR A 21 7.95 22.60 -12.86
C THR A 21 9.11 22.58 -11.87
N PHE A 22 9.07 21.70 -10.87
CA PHE A 22 10.19 21.54 -9.93
C PHE A 22 11.50 21.16 -10.64
N CYS A 23 11.48 20.21 -11.58
CA CYS A 23 12.66 19.80 -12.32
C CYS A 23 13.19 20.91 -13.25
N ASP A 24 12.30 21.66 -13.89
CA ASP A 24 12.66 22.78 -14.78
C ASP A 24 13.33 23.90 -13.97
N GLU A 25 12.77 24.31 -12.85
CA GLU A 25 13.32 25.34 -11.97
C GLU A 25 14.67 24.93 -11.34
N MET A 26 14.80 23.70 -10.91
CA MET A 26 16.06 23.16 -10.41
C MET A 26 17.14 23.19 -11.50
N THR A 27 16.80 22.86 -12.73
CA THR A 27 17.74 22.91 -13.88
C THR A 27 18.14 24.33 -14.20
N LEU A 28 17.19 25.26 -14.21
CA LEU A 28 17.45 26.69 -14.42
C LEU A 28 18.33 27.32 -13.33
N SER A 29 18.17 26.86 -12.09
CA SER A 29 18.97 27.33 -10.96
C SER A 29 20.40 26.76 -10.90
N GLY A 30 20.78 25.89 -11.85
CA GLY A 30 22.14 25.37 -12.02
C GLY A 30 22.32 23.90 -11.63
N SER A 31 21.28 23.23 -11.16
CA SER A 31 21.28 21.79 -10.81
C SER A 31 20.51 21.00 -11.87
N LYS A 32 21.22 20.58 -12.94
CA LYS A 32 20.59 19.85 -14.03
C LYS A 32 19.87 18.58 -13.53
N VAL A 33 18.55 18.52 -13.76
CA VAL A 33 17.73 17.34 -13.49
C VAL A 33 17.63 16.52 -14.78
N GLU A 34 18.10 15.27 -14.73
CA GLU A 34 18.09 14.37 -15.88
C GLU A 34 16.78 13.59 -16.01
N GLY A 35 16.01 13.50 -14.92
CA GLY A 35 14.71 12.85 -14.87
C GLY A 35 14.20 12.75 -13.45
N TYR A 36 12.98 12.27 -13.30
CA TYR A 36 12.38 11.95 -12.00
C TYR A 36 11.57 10.67 -12.10
N GLU A 37 11.46 9.99 -10.99
CA GLU A 37 10.60 8.82 -10.80
C GLU A 37 9.62 9.12 -9.66
N VAL A 38 8.40 8.64 -9.78
CA VAL A 38 7.41 8.68 -8.70
C VAL A 38 7.32 7.26 -8.14
N GLU A 39 7.81 7.09 -6.93
CA GLU A 39 7.74 5.80 -6.25
C GLU A 39 6.29 5.37 -6.07
N GLY A 40 6.02 4.08 -6.33
CA GLY A 40 4.69 3.51 -6.21
C GLY A 40 3.68 3.94 -7.29
N SER A 41 4.07 4.73 -8.29
CA SER A 41 3.17 5.17 -9.37
C SER A 41 2.53 4.03 -10.18
N ASP A 42 3.13 2.84 -10.14
CA ASP A 42 2.65 1.64 -10.83
C ASP A 42 1.64 0.84 -9.99
N ILE A 43 1.46 1.22 -8.73
CA ILE A 43 0.49 0.61 -7.82
C ILE A 43 -0.86 1.31 -8.00
N GLU A 44 -1.89 0.55 -8.32
CA GLU A 44 -3.23 1.08 -8.59
C GLU A 44 -4.31 0.32 -7.83
N ASN A 45 -5.39 1.01 -7.45
CA ASN A 45 -6.56 0.45 -6.77
C ASN A 45 -6.24 -0.27 -5.44
N VAL A 46 -5.24 0.22 -4.73
CA VAL A 46 -4.97 -0.18 -3.35
C VAL A 46 -5.49 0.91 -2.42
N VAL A 47 -6.37 0.55 -1.52
CA VAL A 47 -7.07 1.49 -0.64
C VAL A 47 -6.87 1.15 0.82
N VAL A 48 -7.15 2.09 1.70
CA VAL A 48 -7.15 1.88 3.14
C VAL A 48 -8.37 1.06 3.53
N GLY A 49 -8.16 -0.03 4.27
CA GLY A 49 -9.22 -0.86 4.81
C GLY A 49 -9.00 -1.18 6.28
N GLN A 50 -10.07 -1.60 6.95
CA GLN A 50 -10.05 -2.03 8.34
C GLN A 50 -10.47 -3.49 8.46
N VAL A 51 -9.67 -4.28 9.16
CA VAL A 51 -10.01 -5.67 9.51
C VAL A 51 -11.09 -5.66 10.59
N LEU A 52 -12.30 -6.08 10.24
CA LEU A 52 -13.44 -6.14 11.19
C LEU A 52 -13.41 -7.42 12.00
N SER A 53 -13.12 -8.56 11.37
CA SER A 53 -13.04 -9.86 12.01
C SER A 53 -12.07 -10.78 11.31
N MET A 54 -11.55 -11.75 12.04
CA MET A 54 -10.64 -12.78 11.54
C MET A 54 -11.10 -14.14 12.05
N GLU A 55 -11.21 -15.09 11.14
CA GLU A 55 -11.53 -16.49 11.45
C GLU A 55 -10.50 -17.41 10.84
N LYS A 56 -10.21 -18.53 11.50
CA LYS A 56 -9.32 -19.54 10.92
C LYS A 56 -9.96 -20.16 9.68
N HIS A 57 -9.14 -20.37 8.65
CA HIS A 57 -9.59 -21.07 7.46
C HIS A 57 -9.96 -22.52 7.80
N PRO A 58 -11.12 -23.04 7.34
CA PRO A 58 -11.58 -24.38 7.69
C PRO A 58 -10.66 -25.50 7.23
N ASP A 59 -9.91 -25.30 6.14
CA ASP A 59 -9.01 -26.29 5.54
C ASP A 59 -7.51 -25.95 5.69
N SER A 60 -7.15 -24.98 6.51
CA SER A 60 -5.76 -24.58 6.72
C SER A 60 -5.52 -23.98 8.10
N ASP A 61 -4.45 -24.44 8.75
CA ASP A 61 -4.00 -23.88 10.03
C ASP A 61 -3.22 -22.56 9.87
N HIS A 62 -2.82 -22.23 8.65
CA HIS A 62 -1.95 -21.09 8.33
C HIS A 62 -2.68 -19.93 7.66
N LEU A 63 -3.95 -20.12 7.28
CA LEU A 63 -4.73 -19.10 6.60
C LEU A 63 -5.82 -18.54 7.52
N TRP A 64 -6.08 -17.24 7.31
CA TRP A 64 -7.15 -16.51 7.98
C TRP A 64 -8.14 -16.00 6.96
N VAL A 65 -9.42 -16.10 7.29
CA VAL A 65 -10.52 -15.48 6.54
C VAL A 65 -10.87 -14.18 7.24
N CYS A 66 -10.62 -13.07 6.60
CA CYS A 66 -10.84 -11.74 7.17
C CYS A 66 -12.05 -11.07 6.51
N GLN A 67 -12.85 -10.38 7.32
CA GLN A 67 -13.84 -9.43 6.84
C GLN A 67 -13.24 -8.03 6.96
N VAL A 68 -13.11 -7.35 5.82
CA VAL A 68 -12.39 -6.08 5.72
C VAL A 68 -13.32 -5.00 5.17
N SER A 69 -13.47 -3.91 5.91
CA SER A 69 -14.22 -2.73 5.44
C SER A 69 -13.29 -1.79 4.68
N VAL A 70 -13.74 -1.36 3.52
CA VAL A 70 -13.06 -0.31 2.72
C VAL A 70 -13.90 0.95 2.58
N GLY A 71 -14.83 1.16 3.53
CA GLY A 71 -15.75 2.30 3.52
C GLY A 71 -17.07 2.06 2.78
N ASP A 72 -17.23 0.88 2.18
CA ASP A 72 -18.49 0.46 1.55
C ASP A 72 -19.47 -0.15 2.56
N ASP A 73 -20.74 -0.27 2.15
CA ASP A 73 -21.81 -0.83 2.99
C ASP A 73 -21.60 -2.29 3.37
N GLN A 74 -20.81 -3.03 2.59
CA GLN A 74 -20.52 -4.44 2.82
C GLN A 74 -19.01 -4.68 2.91
N PRO A 75 -18.55 -5.46 3.92
CA PRO A 75 -17.16 -5.83 4.02
C PRO A 75 -16.76 -6.81 2.90
N LEU A 76 -15.48 -6.77 2.52
CA LEU A 76 -14.87 -7.71 1.61
C LEU A 76 -14.33 -8.91 2.39
N GLN A 77 -14.57 -10.11 1.87
CA GLN A 77 -13.95 -11.31 2.39
C GLN A 77 -12.58 -11.50 1.72
N ILE A 78 -11.54 -11.50 2.50
CA ILE A 78 -10.15 -11.66 2.04
C ILE A 78 -9.47 -12.75 2.85
N VAL A 79 -8.81 -13.67 2.16
CA VAL A 79 -8.03 -14.74 2.78
C VAL A 79 -6.56 -14.35 2.77
N THR A 80 -5.90 -14.46 3.91
CA THR A 80 -4.48 -14.11 4.08
C THR A 80 -3.74 -15.16 4.91
N GLY A 81 -2.46 -15.34 4.61
CA GLY A 81 -1.54 -16.17 5.41
C GLY A 81 -0.76 -15.38 6.47
N ALA A 82 -0.99 -14.08 6.58
CA ALA A 82 -0.28 -13.23 7.54
C ALA A 82 -0.65 -13.57 9.00
N GLN A 83 0.35 -13.57 9.87
CA GLN A 83 0.19 -13.91 11.29
C GLN A 83 0.28 -12.67 12.21
N ASN A 84 0.55 -11.50 11.65
CA ASN A 84 0.75 -10.24 12.39
C ASN A 84 -0.52 -9.38 12.50
N LEU A 85 -1.65 -9.83 11.97
CA LEU A 85 -2.91 -9.08 11.96
C LEU A 85 -3.72 -9.31 13.23
N LYS A 86 -4.47 -8.29 13.59
CA LYS A 86 -5.48 -8.31 14.67
C LYS A 86 -6.78 -7.68 14.17
N PRO A 87 -7.93 -8.03 14.75
CA PRO A 87 -9.16 -7.28 14.53
C PRO A 87 -8.97 -5.79 14.82
N MET A 88 -9.56 -4.93 14.02
CA MET A 88 -9.49 -3.47 14.05
C MET A 88 -8.21 -2.86 13.46
N ASP A 89 -7.26 -3.65 12.98
CA ASP A 89 -6.08 -3.13 12.28
C ASP A 89 -6.47 -2.43 10.97
N ILE A 90 -5.78 -1.32 10.69
CA ILE A 90 -5.92 -0.57 9.44
C ILE A 90 -4.80 -1.00 8.50
N VAL A 91 -5.15 -1.46 7.31
CA VAL A 91 -4.22 -2.10 6.38
C VAL A 91 -4.47 -1.68 4.93
N PRO A 92 -3.47 -1.77 4.04
CA PRO A 92 -3.68 -1.60 2.61
C PRO A 92 -4.41 -2.80 2.03
N VAL A 93 -5.45 -2.53 1.26
CA VAL A 93 -6.30 -3.52 0.60
C VAL A 93 -6.21 -3.35 -0.92
N ALA A 94 -5.64 -4.33 -1.60
CA ALA A 94 -5.68 -4.40 -3.05
C ALA A 94 -7.04 -4.94 -3.50
N LEU A 95 -7.81 -4.10 -4.16
CA LEU A 95 -9.11 -4.47 -4.71
C LEU A 95 -8.95 -5.38 -5.94
N VAL A 96 -10.00 -6.05 -6.34
CA VAL A 96 -10.02 -6.79 -7.60
C VAL A 96 -9.76 -5.83 -8.77
N GLY A 97 -8.76 -6.15 -9.58
CA GLY A 97 -8.27 -5.26 -10.64
C GLY A 97 -7.12 -4.34 -10.23
N ALA A 98 -6.72 -4.35 -8.95
CA ALA A 98 -5.56 -3.62 -8.48
C ALA A 98 -4.26 -4.14 -9.10
N THR A 99 -3.28 -3.26 -9.24
CA THR A 99 -1.93 -3.59 -9.66
C THR A 99 -0.99 -3.42 -8.48
N VAL A 100 -0.25 -4.47 -8.14
CA VAL A 100 0.73 -4.52 -7.05
C VAL A 100 2.01 -5.19 -7.51
N ILE A 101 3.08 -5.12 -6.71
CA ILE A 101 4.34 -5.79 -7.00
C ILE A 101 4.29 -7.21 -6.42
N ASN A 102 4.54 -8.21 -7.27
CA ASN A 102 4.67 -9.58 -6.82
C ASN A 102 5.98 -9.78 -6.05
N ARG A 103 5.91 -10.31 -4.83
CA ARG A 103 7.07 -10.51 -3.94
C ARG A 103 8.10 -11.51 -4.48
N LYS A 104 7.72 -12.40 -5.38
CA LYS A 104 8.59 -13.47 -5.88
C LYS A 104 9.50 -13.03 -7.01
N ASP A 105 8.97 -12.26 -7.94
CA ASP A 105 9.67 -11.85 -9.16
C ASP A 105 9.83 -10.32 -9.30
N HIS A 106 9.32 -9.55 -8.33
CA HIS A 106 9.31 -8.09 -8.31
C HIS A 106 8.71 -7.44 -9.56
N LYS A 107 7.74 -8.14 -10.18
CA LYS A 107 7.01 -7.64 -11.34
C LYS A 107 5.61 -7.19 -10.93
N LEU A 108 5.03 -6.34 -11.76
CA LEU A 108 3.65 -5.91 -11.57
C LEU A 108 2.69 -7.08 -11.79
N GLU A 109 1.77 -7.27 -10.87
CA GLU A 109 0.74 -8.29 -10.91
C GLU A 109 -0.62 -7.67 -10.70
N LYS A 110 -1.60 -8.11 -11.50
CA LYS A 110 -2.98 -7.68 -11.37
C LYS A 110 -3.77 -8.61 -10.46
N ILE A 111 -4.40 -8.06 -9.44
CA ILE A 111 -5.18 -8.82 -8.47
C ILE A 111 -6.51 -9.24 -9.08
N LYS A 112 -6.80 -10.53 -9.00
CA LYS A 112 -8.02 -11.15 -9.49
C LYS A 112 -8.82 -11.73 -8.34
N LYS A 113 -10.13 -11.76 -8.51
CA LYS A 113 -11.00 -12.52 -7.62
C LYS A 113 -10.65 -14.00 -7.73
N GLY A 114 -10.37 -14.61 -6.60
CA GLY A 114 -9.92 -16.00 -6.55
C GLY A 114 -10.44 -16.75 -5.35
N LYS A 115 -10.03 -18.00 -5.25
CA LYS A 115 -10.28 -18.86 -4.10
C LYS A 115 -8.97 -19.40 -3.56
N LEU A 116 -8.80 -19.34 -2.25
CA LEU A 116 -7.71 -20.01 -1.55
C LEU A 116 -8.28 -21.19 -0.78
N ARG A 117 -7.90 -22.40 -1.20
CA ARG A 117 -8.39 -23.66 -0.62
C ARG A 117 -9.93 -23.71 -0.48
N GLY A 118 -10.64 -23.27 -1.52
CA GLY A 118 -12.10 -23.31 -1.58
C GLY A 118 -12.82 -22.10 -0.97
N VAL A 119 -12.14 -21.22 -0.25
CA VAL A 119 -12.72 -19.98 0.31
C VAL A 119 -12.45 -18.80 -0.62
N ALA A 120 -13.51 -18.08 -1.00
CA ALA A 120 -13.42 -16.95 -1.89
C ALA A 120 -12.65 -15.78 -1.25
N SER A 121 -11.77 -15.13 -2.02
CA SER A 121 -11.07 -13.92 -1.65
C SER A 121 -11.33 -12.83 -2.67
N ALA A 122 -11.89 -11.71 -2.22
CA ALA A 122 -12.28 -10.59 -3.07
C ALA A 122 -11.23 -9.45 -3.04
N GLY A 123 -9.95 -9.81 -3.00
CA GLY A 123 -8.83 -8.89 -2.94
C GLY A 123 -7.65 -9.50 -2.20
N MET A 124 -6.69 -8.65 -1.86
CA MET A 124 -5.48 -9.05 -1.14
C MET A 124 -5.09 -7.98 -0.14
N LEU A 125 -4.62 -8.39 1.03
CA LEU A 125 -3.97 -7.50 1.98
C LEU A 125 -2.49 -7.38 1.59
N CYS A 126 -1.97 -6.15 1.59
CA CYS A 126 -0.63 -5.88 1.09
C CYS A 126 0.40 -5.70 2.21
N SER A 127 1.62 -6.18 1.93
CA SER A 127 2.83 -5.83 2.66
C SER A 127 3.53 -4.63 2.02
N PHE A 128 4.64 -4.15 2.57
CA PHE A 128 5.45 -3.09 1.95
C PHE A 128 5.94 -3.46 0.56
N ASP A 129 6.47 -4.69 0.40
CA ASP A 129 7.09 -5.12 -0.85
C ASP A 129 6.12 -5.03 -2.02
N GLU A 130 4.85 -5.37 -1.75
CA GLU A 130 3.78 -5.30 -2.74
C GLU A 130 3.39 -3.86 -3.10
N LEU A 131 3.71 -2.91 -2.23
CA LEU A 131 3.49 -1.47 -2.42
C LEU A 131 4.74 -0.73 -2.94
N GLY A 132 5.87 -1.43 -3.12
CA GLY A 132 7.14 -0.81 -3.47
C GLY A 132 7.77 0.02 -2.35
N LEU A 133 7.34 -0.19 -1.11
CA LEU A 133 7.85 0.48 0.08
C LEU A 133 8.94 -0.35 0.75
N THR A 134 9.71 0.30 1.61
CA THR A 134 10.76 -0.34 2.39
C THR A 134 10.55 -0.10 3.89
N GLN A 135 11.20 -0.92 4.72
CA GLN A 135 11.18 -0.72 6.17
C GLN A 135 11.82 0.61 6.61
N ASN A 136 12.62 1.23 5.74
CA ASN A 136 13.20 2.56 6.02
C ASN A 136 12.13 3.65 6.00
N ASP A 137 11.08 3.48 5.18
CA ASP A 137 9.97 4.43 5.10
C ASP A 137 9.07 4.33 6.34
N PHE A 138 8.89 3.10 6.84
CA PHE A 138 8.06 2.81 8.02
C PHE A 138 8.76 1.86 8.99
N PRO A 139 9.70 2.35 9.82
CA PRO A 139 10.54 1.50 10.68
C PRO A 139 9.76 0.72 11.76
N TYR A 140 8.56 1.16 12.12
CA TYR A 140 7.71 0.51 13.12
C TYR A 140 6.97 -0.72 12.59
N ALA A 141 6.89 -0.89 11.28
CA ALA A 141 6.05 -1.90 10.68
C ALA A 141 6.79 -3.23 10.51
N CYS A 142 6.01 -4.32 10.47
CA CYS A 142 6.54 -5.67 10.37
C CYS A 142 7.06 -5.95 8.96
N ALA A 143 8.32 -6.35 8.84
CA ALA A 143 8.94 -6.65 7.54
C ALA A 143 8.36 -7.91 6.87
N ASP A 144 7.93 -8.90 7.65
CA ASP A 144 7.48 -10.21 7.18
C ASP A 144 5.95 -10.40 7.26
N GLY A 145 5.18 -9.34 7.18
CA GLY A 145 3.74 -9.44 7.30
C GLY A 145 3.01 -8.36 6.50
N ILE A 146 1.72 -8.25 6.75
CA ILE A 146 0.92 -7.16 6.20
C ILE A 146 1.35 -5.84 6.84
N PHE A 147 1.38 -4.80 6.02
CA PHE A 147 1.64 -3.44 6.50
C PHE A 147 0.45 -2.93 7.31
N VAL A 148 0.63 -2.76 8.61
CA VAL A 148 -0.38 -2.15 9.49
C VAL A 148 -0.05 -0.66 9.60
N LEU A 149 -1.00 0.21 9.19
CA LEU A 149 -0.80 1.65 9.18
C LEU A 149 -0.67 2.20 10.61
N GLY A 150 0.39 2.97 10.85
CA GLY A 150 0.67 3.67 12.09
C GLY A 150 -0.13 4.97 12.26
N ASP A 151 0.20 5.74 13.28
CA ASP A 151 -0.48 6.99 13.59
C ASP A 151 -0.06 8.17 12.68
N ASP A 152 1.00 7.97 11.92
CA ASP A 152 1.53 8.89 10.90
C ASP A 152 0.84 8.79 9.54
N CYS A 153 -0.06 7.81 9.37
CA CYS A 153 -0.81 7.59 8.14
C CYS A 153 -2.27 8.07 8.29
N ASP A 154 -2.88 8.49 7.19
CA ASP A 154 -4.31 8.73 7.15
C ASP A 154 -5.07 7.39 7.16
N LYS A 155 -6.00 7.26 8.08
CA LYS A 155 -6.78 6.03 8.30
C LYS A 155 -8.21 6.11 7.74
N THR A 156 -8.46 7.02 6.81
CA THR A 156 -9.77 7.14 6.16
C THR A 156 -10.01 5.94 5.25
N LEU A 157 -11.03 5.15 5.56
CA LEU A 157 -11.38 3.95 4.81
C LEU A 157 -11.77 4.28 3.36
N GLY A 158 -11.24 3.50 2.42
CA GLY A 158 -11.45 3.69 0.99
C GLY A 158 -10.54 4.74 0.34
N MET A 159 -9.72 5.44 1.11
CA MET A 159 -8.72 6.36 0.58
C MET A 159 -7.64 5.59 -0.19
N ASP A 160 -7.14 6.17 -1.28
CA ASP A 160 -5.99 5.62 -1.99
C ASP A 160 -4.77 5.54 -1.07
N ILE A 161 -4.05 4.42 -1.13
CA ILE A 161 -2.96 4.15 -0.19
C ILE A 161 -1.81 5.16 -0.30
N HIS A 162 -1.49 5.64 -1.51
CA HIS A 162 -0.44 6.63 -1.69
C HIS A 162 -0.79 7.96 -1.03
N THR A 163 -2.06 8.35 -1.10
CA THR A 163 -2.58 9.54 -0.41
C THR A 163 -2.53 9.37 1.11
N ALA A 164 -2.83 8.16 1.59
CA ALA A 164 -2.88 7.86 3.02
C ALA A 164 -1.50 7.83 3.70
N ILE A 165 -0.48 7.40 2.98
CA ILE A 165 0.90 7.31 3.49
C ILE A 165 1.78 8.53 3.15
N GLY A 166 1.30 9.46 2.34
CA GLY A 166 1.94 10.74 1.99
C GLY A 166 2.96 10.65 0.87
#